data_163327630915704a11738e9282cd7ce8
#
_entry.id   163327630915704a11738e9282cd7ce8
#
_cell.length_a   1.000
_cell.length_b   1.000
_cell.length_c   1.000
_cell.angle_alpha   90.00
_cell.angle_beta   90.00
_cell.angle_gamma   90.00
#
_symmetry.space_group_name_H-M   'P 1'
#
loop_
_entity.id
_entity.type
_entity.pdbx_description
1 polymer ?
#
loop_
_entity_poly.entity_id
_entity_poly.type
_entity_poly.pdbx_seq_one_letter_code
_entity_poly.pdbx_strand_id
1 'polypeptide(L)'
;ETEGGGHFIIFLSQLYSNPSLDLIRMWRSHLSESVGEIYQDLRGVLPEIPEEIAGMRFGLMWVAMINTLADRQRLMAVREGEPAVSRSLPILFVSNVVDMLCGAAAAPVSAETEAEVRELRSAVKQTA
;
A
#
# COMPACT_ATOMS: atom_id res chain seq x y z
N GLU A 1 12.84 -15.97 -11.27
CA GLU A 1 11.74 -15.94 -10.28
C GLU A 1 12.01 -17.05 -9.26
N THR A 2 12.25 -16.68 -8.01
CA THR A 2 12.33 -17.64 -6.92
C THR A 2 10.92 -18.12 -6.59
N GLU A 3 10.64 -19.42 -6.75
CA GLU A 3 9.33 -20.04 -6.46
C GLU A 3 8.77 -19.69 -5.06
N GLY A 4 9.63 -19.35 -4.11
CA GLY A 4 9.23 -18.96 -2.75
C GLY A 4 8.59 -17.58 -2.61
N GLY A 5 8.87 -16.64 -3.50
CA GLY A 5 8.40 -15.26 -3.36
C GLY A 5 6.88 -15.10 -3.51
N GLY A 6 6.28 -15.87 -4.44
CA GLY A 6 4.84 -15.84 -4.66
C GLY A 6 4.04 -16.37 -3.47
N HIS A 7 4.49 -17.44 -2.85
CA HIS A 7 3.84 -18.02 -1.67
C HIS A 7 3.94 -17.10 -0.45
N PHE A 8 5.05 -16.38 -0.30
CA PHE A 8 5.21 -15.41 0.79
C PHE A 8 4.22 -14.24 0.67
N ILE A 9 4.01 -13.71 -0.53
CA ILE A 9 3.05 -12.61 -0.75
C ILE A 9 1.61 -13.07 -0.52
N ILE A 10 1.25 -14.29 -0.96
CA ILE A 10 -0.08 -14.87 -0.69
C ILE A 10 -0.26 -15.04 0.83
N PHE A 11 0.74 -15.56 1.53
CA PHE A 11 0.71 -15.67 2.98
C PHE A 11 0.51 -14.31 3.66
N LEU A 12 1.24 -13.26 3.23
CA LEU A 12 1.06 -11.91 3.75
C LEU A 12 -0.35 -11.38 3.52
N SER A 13 -0.91 -11.57 2.32
CA SER A 13 -2.28 -11.15 1.99
C SER A 13 -3.30 -11.82 2.92
N GLN A 14 -3.15 -13.12 3.20
CA GLN A 14 -4.00 -13.84 4.14
C GLN A 14 -3.86 -13.33 5.58
N LEU A 15 -2.64 -12.99 6.00
CA LEU A 15 -2.39 -12.38 7.31
C LEU A 15 -3.11 -11.04 7.46
N TYR A 16 -3.01 -10.17 6.47
CA TYR A 16 -3.68 -8.86 6.48
C TYR A 16 -5.20 -8.97 6.44
N SER A 17 -5.73 -10.04 5.85
CA SER A 17 -7.17 -10.28 5.74
C SER A 17 -7.79 -10.90 7.00
N ASN A 18 -6.98 -11.32 7.98
CA ASN A 18 -7.47 -12.01 9.18
C ASN A 18 -7.43 -11.08 10.41
N PRO A 19 -8.57 -10.50 10.83
CA PRO A 19 -8.63 -9.56 11.94
C PRO A 19 -8.41 -10.20 13.33
N SER A 20 -8.44 -11.54 13.42
CA SER A 20 -8.32 -12.26 14.70
C SER A 20 -6.87 -12.51 15.12
N LEU A 21 -5.90 -12.25 14.26
CA LEU A 21 -4.51 -12.49 14.55
C LEU A 21 -3.86 -11.18 15.03
N ASP A 22 -3.32 -11.20 16.22
CA ASP A 22 -2.47 -10.14 16.79
C ASP A 22 -1.12 -10.01 16.02
N LEU A 23 -1.15 -10.47 14.76
CA LEU A 23 -0.08 -10.47 13.78
C LEU A 23 0.32 -9.06 13.38
N ILE A 24 -0.63 -8.11 13.40
CA ILE A 24 -0.32 -6.69 13.20
C ILE A 24 0.65 -6.22 14.29
N ARG A 25 0.49 -6.71 15.52
CA ARG A 25 1.37 -6.40 16.64
C ARG A 25 2.74 -7.06 16.49
N MET A 26 2.79 -8.33 16.11
CA MET A 26 4.02 -9.07 15.85
C MET A 26 4.77 -8.50 14.62
N TRP A 27 4.05 -8.13 13.58
CA TRP A 27 4.59 -7.49 12.38
C TRP A 27 5.16 -6.10 12.68
N ARG A 28 4.44 -5.29 13.48
CA ARG A 28 4.96 -3.99 13.93
C ARG A 28 6.27 -4.11 14.70
N SER A 29 6.49 -5.17 15.46
CA SER A 29 7.73 -5.35 16.23
C SER A 29 8.93 -5.77 15.37
N HIS A 30 8.72 -6.41 14.22
CA HIS A 30 9.81 -7.00 13.40
C HIS A 30 10.10 -6.23 12.10
N LEU A 31 9.11 -5.52 11.56
CA LEU A 31 9.24 -4.76 10.31
C LEU A 31 9.07 -3.25 10.49
N SER A 32 8.86 -2.79 11.71
CA SER A 32 8.60 -1.38 12.01
C SER A 32 9.73 -0.47 11.55
N GLU A 33 10.96 -0.91 11.61
CA GLU A 33 12.12 -0.10 11.23
C GLU A 33 12.15 0.13 9.71
N SER A 34 12.20 -0.93 8.90
CA SER A 34 12.24 -0.80 7.43
C SER A 34 10.98 -0.17 6.84
N VAL A 35 9.80 -0.50 7.39
CA VAL A 35 8.53 0.11 6.96
C VAL A 35 8.48 1.58 7.39
N GLY A 36 9.03 1.90 8.56
CA GLY A 36 9.17 3.28 9.03
C GLY A 36 10.08 4.12 8.14
N GLU A 37 11.21 3.58 7.69
CA GLU A 37 12.12 4.26 6.75
C GLU A 37 11.42 4.57 5.43
N ILE A 38 10.72 3.60 4.82
CA ILE A 38 9.94 3.81 3.59
C ILE A 38 8.87 4.91 3.80
N TYR A 39 8.21 4.91 4.95
CA TYR A 39 7.24 5.95 5.27
C TYR A 39 7.89 7.34 5.38
N GLN A 40 9.06 7.45 6.01
CA GLN A 40 9.79 8.72 6.12
C GLN A 40 10.26 9.22 4.75
N ASP A 41 10.73 8.33 3.88
CA ASP A 41 11.09 8.67 2.51
C ASP A 41 9.87 9.22 1.74
N LEU A 42 8.72 8.57 1.86
CA LEU A 42 7.46 9.06 1.28
C LEU A 42 7.10 10.45 1.80
N ARG A 43 7.24 10.69 3.11
CA ARG A 43 7.00 12.00 3.73
C ARG A 43 7.95 13.07 3.19
N GLY A 44 9.20 12.71 2.93
CA GLY A 44 10.21 13.62 2.36
C GLY A 44 9.87 14.11 0.95
N VAL A 45 9.21 13.28 0.14
CA VAL A 45 8.82 13.64 -1.25
C VAL A 45 7.42 14.25 -1.36
N LEU A 46 6.58 14.15 -0.34
CA LEU A 46 5.21 14.67 -0.32
C LEU A 46 4.95 15.54 0.94
N PRO A 47 5.73 16.61 1.14
CA PRO A 47 5.64 17.42 2.37
C PRO A 47 4.32 18.19 2.53
N GLU A 48 3.62 18.49 1.43
CA GLU A 48 2.33 19.21 1.42
C GLU A 48 1.15 18.35 1.86
N ILE A 49 1.28 17.03 1.85
CA ILE A 49 0.21 16.14 2.32
C ILE A 49 0.20 16.12 3.85
N PRO A 50 -0.95 16.41 4.50
CA PRO A 50 -1.06 16.32 5.96
C PRO A 50 -0.61 14.96 6.49
N GLU A 51 0.07 14.92 7.64
CA GLU A 51 0.66 13.70 8.21
C GLU A 51 -0.39 12.60 8.42
N GLU A 52 -1.57 12.97 8.90
CA GLU A 52 -2.68 12.04 9.12
C GLU A 52 -3.11 11.36 7.82
N ILE A 53 -3.17 12.13 6.74
CA ILE A 53 -3.55 11.62 5.41
C ILE A 53 -2.42 10.78 4.82
N ALA A 54 -1.17 11.21 4.96
CA ALA A 54 -0.02 10.46 4.48
C ALA A 54 0.06 9.07 5.16
N GLY A 55 -0.16 9.00 6.47
CA GLY A 55 -0.20 7.73 7.20
C GLY A 55 -1.31 6.79 6.72
N MET A 56 -2.53 7.32 6.51
CA MET A 56 -3.65 6.54 5.96
C MET A 56 -3.36 6.05 4.54
N ARG A 57 -2.86 6.93 3.66
CA ARG A 57 -2.51 6.57 2.27
C ARG A 57 -1.43 5.50 2.24
N PHE A 58 -0.40 5.63 3.07
CA PHE A 58 0.67 4.64 3.17
C PHE A 58 0.10 3.26 3.55
N GLY A 59 -0.76 3.19 4.55
CA GLY A 59 -1.43 1.95 4.94
C GLY A 59 -2.27 1.33 3.81
N LEU A 60 -3.08 2.16 3.13
CA LEU A 60 -3.91 1.72 2.00
C LEU A 60 -3.06 1.22 0.82
N MET A 61 -1.98 1.94 0.49
CA MET A 61 -1.05 1.54 -0.57
C MET A 61 -0.37 0.22 -0.25
N TRP A 62 0.05 0.02 1.01
CA TRP A 62 0.67 -1.22 1.47
C TRP A 62 -0.27 -2.42 1.28
N VAL A 63 -1.51 -2.31 1.74
CA VAL A 63 -2.53 -3.35 1.60
C VAL A 63 -2.88 -3.59 0.12
N ALA A 64 -3.05 -2.53 -0.66
CA ALA A 64 -3.34 -2.63 -2.09
C ALA A 64 -2.20 -3.35 -2.84
N MET A 65 -0.94 -3.00 -2.57
CA MET A 65 0.23 -3.63 -3.15
C MET A 65 0.27 -5.14 -2.87
N ILE A 66 0.13 -5.53 -1.59
CA ILE A 66 0.19 -6.93 -1.19
C ILE A 66 -0.92 -7.73 -1.86
N ASN A 67 -2.16 -7.25 -1.81
CA ASN A 67 -3.30 -7.95 -2.40
C ASN A 67 -3.20 -8.03 -3.93
N THR A 68 -2.76 -6.97 -4.59
CA THR A 68 -2.59 -6.94 -6.04
C THR A 68 -1.50 -7.92 -6.49
N LEU A 69 -0.39 -8.00 -5.76
CA LEU A 69 0.68 -8.95 -6.06
C LEU A 69 0.28 -10.41 -5.73
N ALA A 70 -0.52 -10.64 -4.69
CA ALA A 70 -1.06 -11.96 -4.37
C ALA A 70 -2.03 -12.47 -5.45
N ASP A 71 -2.86 -11.57 -6.01
CA ASP A 71 -3.83 -11.87 -7.08
C ASP A 71 -3.23 -11.79 -8.50
N ARG A 72 -1.92 -11.53 -8.61
CA ARG A 72 -1.24 -11.30 -9.90
C ARG A 72 -1.59 -12.37 -10.93
N GLN A 73 -1.51 -13.65 -10.57
CA GLN A 73 -1.79 -14.74 -11.51
C GLN A 73 -3.22 -14.67 -12.05
N ARG A 74 -4.20 -14.43 -11.17
CA ARG A 74 -5.61 -14.30 -11.56
C ARG A 74 -5.85 -13.09 -12.46
N LEU A 75 -5.25 -11.95 -12.13
CA LEU A 75 -5.39 -10.72 -12.91
C LEU A 75 -4.72 -10.82 -14.29
N MET A 76 -3.65 -11.60 -14.40
CA MET A 76 -2.94 -11.81 -15.67
C MET A 76 -3.57 -12.91 -16.53
N ALA A 77 -4.19 -13.93 -15.94
CA ALA A 77 -4.83 -15.04 -16.65
C ALA A 77 -5.94 -14.60 -17.62
N VAL A 78 -6.55 -13.43 -17.39
CA VAL A 78 -7.60 -12.86 -18.27
C VAL A 78 -7.06 -12.51 -19.68
N ARG A 79 -5.74 -12.50 -19.90
CA ARG A 79 -5.09 -12.15 -21.17
C ARG A 79 -4.17 -13.22 -21.75
N GLU A 80 -4.19 -14.44 -21.21
CA GLU A 80 -3.37 -15.53 -21.71
C GLU A 80 -3.94 -16.08 -23.02
N GLY A 81 -3.38 -15.68 -24.14
CA GLY A 81 -3.71 -16.18 -25.48
C GLY A 81 -2.68 -15.84 -26.55
N GLU A 82 -1.79 -14.87 -26.30
CA GLU A 82 -0.76 -14.45 -27.26
C GLU A 82 0.66 -14.54 -26.68
N PRO A 83 1.57 -15.29 -27.33
CA PRO A 83 2.95 -15.51 -26.83
C PRO A 83 3.79 -14.23 -26.64
N ALA A 84 3.54 -13.20 -27.45
CA ALA A 84 4.23 -11.91 -27.35
C ALA A 84 3.76 -11.10 -26.14
N VAL A 85 2.49 -11.21 -25.78
CA VAL A 85 1.87 -10.53 -24.63
C VAL A 85 2.36 -11.17 -23.32
N SER A 86 2.58 -12.47 -23.31
CA SER A 86 2.97 -13.22 -22.11
C SER A 86 4.33 -12.82 -21.52
N ARG A 87 5.27 -12.34 -22.32
CA ARG A 87 6.61 -11.91 -21.84
C ARG A 87 6.62 -10.48 -21.27
N SER A 88 5.83 -9.60 -21.82
CA SER A 88 5.80 -8.18 -21.43
C SER A 88 4.81 -7.90 -20.29
N LEU A 89 3.79 -8.74 -20.12
CA LEU A 89 2.75 -8.58 -19.12
C LEU A 89 3.27 -8.46 -17.68
N PRO A 90 4.25 -9.25 -17.20
CA PRO A 90 4.74 -9.12 -15.84
C PRO A 90 5.36 -7.75 -15.55
N ILE A 91 6.14 -7.22 -16.49
CA ILE A 91 6.80 -5.91 -16.35
C ILE A 91 5.75 -4.81 -16.41
N LEU A 92 4.86 -4.86 -17.40
CA LEU A 92 3.76 -3.90 -17.55
C LEU A 92 2.84 -3.90 -16.32
N PHE A 93 2.53 -5.07 -15.77
CA PHE A 93 1.72 -5.20 -14.56
C PHE A 93 2.38 -4.49 -13.38
N VAL A 94 3.65 -4.76 -13.09
CA VAL A 94 4.39 -4.13 -11.99
C VAL A 94 4.48 -2.62 -12.19
N SER A 95 4.84 -2.16 -13.39
CA SER A 95 4.94 -0.73 -13.70
C SER A 95 3.59 -0.03 -13.48
N ASN A 96 2.50 -0.61 -13.96
CA ASN A 96 1.15 -0.05 -13.77
C ASN A 96 0.73 -0.02 -12.30
N VAL A 97 1.09 -1.02 -11.49
CA VAL A 97 0.85 -1.01 -10.04
C VAL A 97 1.63 0.13 -9.38
N VAL A 98 2.91 0.31 -9.74
CA VAL A 98 3.74 1.40 -9.21
C VAL A 98 3.14 2.76 -9.59
N ASP A 99 2.77 2.98 -10.86
CA ASP A 99 2.17 4.24 -11.32
C ASP A 99 0.86 4.55 -10.58
N MET A 100 0.01 3.53 -10.39
CA MET A 100 -1.24 3.67 -9.64
C MET A 100 -0.98 4.05 -8.18
N LEU A 101 -0.04 3.41 -7.52
CA LEU A 101 0.28 3.68 -6.12
C LEU A 101 0.92 5.07 -5.95
N CYS A 102 1.83 5.45 -6.84
CA CYS A 102 2.43 6.80 -6.86
C CYS A 102 1.36 7.87 -7.08
N GLY A 103 0.46 7.66 -8.03
CA GLY A 103 -0.65 8.58 -8.29
C GLY A 103 -1.59 8.70 -7.09
N ALA A 104 -1.91 7.60 -6.41
CA ALA A 104 -2.73 7.59 -5.20
C ALA A 104 -2.05 8.32 -4.03
N ALA A 105 -0.72 8.14 -3.85
CA ALA A 105 0.04 8.82 -2.81
C ALA A 105 0.06 10.33 -3.02
N ALA A 106 0.30 10.78 -4.26
CA ALA A 106 0.46 12.18 -4.64
C ALA A 106 -0.88 12.89 -4.95
N ALA A 107 -2.01 12.19 -4.92
CA ALA A 107 -3.31 12.80 -5.21
C ALA A 107 -3.57 14.00 -4.30
N PRO A 108 -4.11 15.11 -4.82
CA PRO A 108 -4.45 16.27 -3.99
C PRO A 108 -5.45 15.87 -2.90
N VAL A 109 -5.34 16.53 -1.76
CA VAL A 109 -6.32 16.37 -0.66
C VAL A 109 -7.53 17.23 -0.99
N SER A 110 -8.74 16.67 -0.90
CA SER A 110 -9.97 17.44 -1.12
C SER A 110 -10.23 18.41 0.02
N ALA A 111 -10.95 19.49 -0.25
CA ALA A 111 -11.35 20.47 0.77
C ALA A 111 -12.17 19.82 1.92
N GLU A 112 -12.97 18.81 1.60
CA GLU A 112 -13.72 18.02 2.57
C GLU A 112 -12.78 17.28 3.54
N THR A 113 -11.80 16.55 2.99
CA THR A 113 -10.80 15.82 3.79
C THR A 113 -9.94 16.78 4.62
N GLU A 114 -9.58 17.96 4.10
CA GLU A 114 -8.87 18.96 4.87
C GLU A 114 -9.70 19.52 6.03
N ALA A 115 -11.02 19.64 5.87
CA ALA A 115 -11.91 20.05 6.94
C ALA A 115 -11.92 19.03 8.08
N GLU A 116 -12.05 17.73 7.75
CA GLU A 116 -12.02 16.64 8.72
C GLU A 116 -10.68 16.58 9.49
N VAL A 117 -9.55 16.79 8.80
CA VAL A 117 -8.24 16.85 9.47
C VAL A 117 -8.17 18.02 10.45
N ARG A 118 -8.74 19.20 10.10
CA ARG A 118 -8.78 20.35 11.02
C ARG A 118 -9.62 20.05 12.26
N GLU A 119 -10.77 19.40 12.10
CA GLU A 119 -11.63 19.01 13.20
C GLU A 119 -10.94 17.99 14.12
N LEU A 120 -10.30 16.96 13.55
CA LEU A 120 -9.52 15.98 14.28
C LEU A 120 -8.44 16.64 15.14
N ARG A 121 -7.66 17.56 14.55
CA ARG A 121 -6.61 18.29 15.27
C ARG A 121 -7.15 19.17 16.40
N SER A 122 -8.33 19.74 16.21
CA SER A 122 -9.00 20.56 17.22
C SER A 122 -9.48 19.72 18.40
N ALA A 123 -10.06 18.55 18.13
CA ALA A 123 -10.51 17.61 19.16
C ALA A 123 -9.35 17.07 20.01
N VAL A 124 -8.23 16.72 19.38
CA VAL A 124 -7.03 16.23 20.10
C VAL A 124 -6.46 17.30 21.04
N LYS A 125 -6.47 18.60 20.63
CA LYS A 125 -6.00 19.70 21.48
C LYS A 125 -6.90 19.98 22.69
N GLN A 126 -8.18 19.59 22.64
CA GLN A 126 -9.12 19.81 23.76
C GLN A 126 -9.01 18.70 24.82
N THR A 127 -8.40 17.57 24.46
CA THR A 127 -8.26 16.39 25.35
C THR A 127 -6.86 16.25 25.98
N ALA A 128 -5.91 17.08 25.57
CA ALA A 128 -4.55 17.13 26.09
C ALA A 128 -4.39 18.24 27.13
#